data_eb4f3fba3c9923889f3e1b17417af972
#
_entry.id   eb4f3fba3c9923889f3e1b17417af972
#
_cell.length_a   1.000
_cell.length_b   1.000
_cell.length_c   1.000
_cell.angle_alpha   90.00
_cell.angle_beta   90.00
_cell.angle_gamma   90.00
#
_symmetry.space_group_name_H-M   'P 1'
#
loop_
_entity.id
_entity.type
_entity.pdbx_description
1 polymer ?
#
loop_
_entity_poly.entity_id
_entity_poly.type
_entity_poly.pdbx_seq_one_letter_code
_entity_poly.pdbx_strand_id
1 'polypeptide(L)'
;MCARFAIDPAPFTKDLKNLPLDKLSYIFFNRFEAAQFTGESPMDVEALIPAIRRTFPNANALLTMGTKGAMLITKDDAIYQPIYDVPVRDRTAAGDAFIGFYLGTTINGASPKDALMMAAKAASLCVSRAGAASSIPMIEECYAFK
;
A
#
# COMPACT_ATOMS: atom_id res chain seq x y z
N MET A 1 16.99 5.34 -19.11
CA MET A 1 16.22 5.37 -17.82
C MET A 1 14.92 4.64 -18.03
N CYS A 2 14.65 3.59 -17.28
CA CYS A 2 13.39 2.85 -17.42
C CYS A 2 12.32 3.52 -16.54
N ALA A 3 11.21 3.95 -17.12
CA ALA A 3 10.11 4.53 -16.38
C ALA A 3 9.46 3.46 -15.49
N ARG A 4 9.12 3.82 -14.25
CA ARG A 4 8.35 2.97 -13.32
C ARG A 4 6.93 3.51 -13.24
N PHE A 5 5.96 2.60 -13.34
CA PHE A 5 4.55 2.95 -13.26
C PHE A 5 3.98 2.44 -11.95
N ALA A 6 3.31 3.32 -11.24
CA ALA A 6 2.57 3.01 -10.02
C ALA A 6 1.11 3.41 -10.19
N ILE A 7 0.19 2.62 -9.65
CA ILE A 7 -1.24 2.91 -9.68
C ILE A 7 -1.86 2.70 -8.29
N ASP A 8 -2.76 3.60 -7.93
CA ASP A 8 -3.78 3.41 -6.92
C ASP A 8 -5.14 3.34 -7.64
N PRO A 9 -5.80 2.18 -7.66
CA PRO A 9 -7.05 1.98 -8.40
C PRO A 9 -8.31 2.44 -7.65
N ALA A 10 -8.18 3.22 -6.62
CA ALA A 10 -9.33 3.72 -5.85
C ALA A 10 -9.97 4.96 -6.51
N PRO A 11 -11.30 4.99 -6.73
CA PRO A 11 -12.22 3.86 -6.65
C PRO A 11 -12.07 2.89 -7.82
N PHE A 12 -12.19 1.58 -7.55
CA PHE A 12 -12.10 0.57 -8.60
C PHE A 12 -13.22 0.71 -9.63
N THR A 13 -12.85 0.63 -10.91
CA THR A 13 -13.78 0.47 -12.04
C THR A 13 -13.37 -0.73 -12.90
N LYS A 14 -14.33 -1.34 -13.59
CA LYS A 14 -14.04 -2.52 -14.46
C LYS A 14 -13.04 -2.22 -15.57
N ASP A 15 -13.02 -0.96 -16.03
CA ASP A 15 -12.12 -0.52 -17.12
C ASP A 15 -10.65 -0.57 -16.71
N LEU A 16 -10.35 -0.51 -15.41
CA LEU A 16 -8.98 -0.67 -14.91
C LEU A 16 -8.36 -2.02 -15.29
N LYS A 17 -9.18 -3.05 -15.52
CA LYS A 17 -8.69 -4.36 -16.00
C LYS A 17 -8.18 -4.33 -17.44
N ASN A 18 -8.50 -3.29 -18.21
CA ASN A 18 -8.04 -3.09 -19.58
C ASN A 18 -6.69 -2.38 -19.65
N LEU A 19 -6.16 -1.92 -18.52
CA LEU A 19 -4.82 -1.32 -18.46
C LEU A 19 -3.75 -2.39 -18.71
N PRO A 20 -2.57 -2.01 -19.20
CA PRO A 20 -1.43 -2.92 -19.36
C PRO A 20 -0.83 -3.27 -18.01
N LEU A 21 -1.51 -4.14 -17.25
CA LEU A 21 -1.17 -4.50 -15.87
C LEU A 21 0.21 -5.15 -15.75
N ASP A 22 0.69 -5.77 -16.82
CA ASP A 22 2.03 -6.36 -16.95
C ASP A 22 3.16 -5.32 -16.97
N LYS A 23 2.84 -4.05 -17.21
CA LYS A 23 3.80 -2.94 -17.22
C LYS A 23 3.89 -2.19 -15.89
N LEU A 24 3.05 -2.52 -14.94
CA LEU A 24 3.09 -1.89 -13.62
C LEU A 24 4.32 -2.31 -12.84
N SER A 25 4.95 -1.36 -12.18
CA SER A 25 6.03 -1.59 -11.23
C SER A 25 5.50 -1.68 -9.79
N TYR A 26 4.44 -0.92 -9.51
CA TYR A 26 3.77 -0.90 -8.21
C TYR A 26 2.27 -0.80 -8.38
N ILE A 27 1.53 -1.51 -7.51
CA ILE A 27 0.10 -1.32 -7.34
C ILE A 27 -0.21 -1.23 -5.85
N PHE A 28 -1.04 -0.25 -5.49
CA PHE A 28 -1.51 -0.03 -4.13
C PHE A 28 -3.02 -0.26 -4.10
N PHE A 29 -3.50 -1.11 -3.21
CA PHE A 29 -4.92 -1.40 -3.08
C PHE A 29 -5.25 -1.93 -1.69
N ASN A 30 -6.51 -1.83 -1.32
CA ASN A 30 -7.04 -2.55 -0.18
C ASN A 30 -7.54 -3.96 -0.59
N ARG A 31 -7.94 -4.78 0.39
CA ARG A 31 -8.42 -6.15 0.16
C ARG A 31 -9.62 -6.23 -0.78
N PHE A 32 -10.52 -5.24 -0.72
CA PHE A 32 -11.73 -5.23 -1.54
C PHE A 32 -11.42 -4.92 -3.00
N GLU A 33 -10.51 -3.98 -3.24
CA GLU A 33 -10.03 -3.65 -4.59
C GLU A 33 -9.23 -4.82 -5.18
N ALA A 34 -8.34 -5.43 -4.38
CA ALA A 34 -7.62 -6.63 -4.79
C ALA A 34 -8.58 -7.78 -5.18
N ALA A 35 -9.63 -8.00 -4.40
CA ALA A 35 -10.68 -8.98 -4.70
C ALA A 35 -11.38 -8.70 -6.04
N GLN A 36 -11.64 -7.44 -6.35
CA GLN A 36 -12.27 -7.04 -7.62
C GLN A 36 -11.37 -7.30 -8.84
N PHE A 37 -10.04 -7.16 -8.68
CA PHE A 37 -9.10 -7.53 -9.73
C PHE A 37 -8.95 -9.04 -9.91
N THR A 38 -8.83 -9.76 -8.82
CA THR A 38 -8.45 -11.17 -8.81
C THR A 38 -9.63 -12.15 -8.88
N GLY A 39 -10.81 -11.73 -8.41
CA GLY A 39 -11.98 -12.59 -8.24
C GLY A 39 -11.97 -13.41 -6.94
N GLU A 40 -10.94 -13.28 -6.10
CA GLU A 40 -10.84 -13.98 -4.82
C GLU A 40 -11.61 -13.26 -3.72
N SER A 41 -11.85 -13.94 -2.61
CA SER A 41 -12.49 -13.35 -1.43
C SER A 41 -11.59 -12.30 -0.77
N PRO A 42 -12.10 -11.10 -0.44
CA PRO A 42 -11.32 -10.10 0.29
C PRO A 42 -11.00 -10.51 1.73
N MET A 43 -11.62 -11.57 2.24
CA MET A 43 -11.39 -12.09 3.58
C MET A 43 -10.32 -13.20 3.62
N ASP A 44 -9.98 -13.75 2.47
CA ASP A 44 -8.98 -14.82 2.31
C ASP A 44 -7.67 -14.26 1.75
N VAL A 45 -6.81 -13.76 2.66
CA VAL A 45 -5.52 -13.16 2.28
C VAL A 45 -4.58 -14.22 1.69
N GLU A 46 -4.67 -15.47 2.13
CA GLU A 46 -3.83 -16.56 1.61
C GLU A 46 -4.15 -16.86 0.15
N ALA A 47 -5.43 -16.82 -0.25
CA ALA A 47 -5.84 -16.96 -1.64
C ALA A 47 -5.53 -15.71 -2.47
N LEU A 48 -5.61 -14.51 -1.87
CA LEU A 48 -5.29 -13.26 -2.55
C LEU A 48 -3.83 -13.19 -3.01
N ILE A 49 -2.87 -13.64 -2.21
CA ILE A 49 -1.43 -13.53 -2.54
C ILE A 49 -1.10 -14.16 -3.89
N PRO A 50 -1.37 -15.47 -4.15
CA PRO A 50 -1.06 -16.06 -5.44
C PRO A 50 -1.89 -15.47 -6.59
N ALA A 51 -3.12 -15.05 -6.33
CA ALA A 51 -3.97 -14.42 -7.33
C ALA A 51 -3.44 -13.03 -7.75
N ILE A 52 -2.95 -12.23 -6.80
CA ILE A 52 -2.30 -10.94 -7.05
C ILE A 52 -1.05 -11.16 -7.91
N ARG A 53 -0.20 -12.14 -7.59
CA ARG A 53 0.99 -12.46 -8.37
C ARG A 53 0.66 -12.84 -9.82
N ARG A 54 -0.42 -13.60 -10.03
CA ARG A 54 -0.88 -13.95 -11.39
C ARG A 54 -1.39 -12.74 -12.17
N THR A 55 -2.12 -11.85 -11.49
CA THR A 55 -2.73 -10.68 -12.12
C THR A 55 -1.70 -9.57 -12.42
N PHE A 56 -0.70 -9.42 -11.55
CA PHE A 56 0.32 -8.38 -11.61
C PHE A 56 1.74 -8.98 -11.57
N PRO A 57 2.15 -9.73 -12.62
CA PRO A 57 3.35 -10.57 -12.57
C PRO A 57 4.66 -9.80 -12.40
N ASN A 58 4.69 -8.52 -12.75
CA ASN A 58 5.88 -7.67 -12.71
C ASN A 58 5.80 -6.57 -11.64
N ALA A 59 4.67 -6.44 -10.94
CA ALA A 59 4.48 -5.39 -9.96
C ALA A 59 4.79 -5.85 -8.53
N ASN A 60 5.32 -4.94 -7.74
CA ASN A 60 5.26 -5.02 -6.28
C ASN A 60 3.89 -4.53 -5.84
N ALA A 61 3.10 -5.40 -5.23
CA ALA A 61 1.75 -5.09 -4.78
C ALA A 61 1.74 -4.75 -3.29
N LEU A 62 1.21 -3.58 -2.95
CA LEU A 62 1.03 -3.10 -1.59
C LEU A 62 -0.44 -3.30 -1.20
N LEU A 63 -0.71 -4.32 -0.41
CA LEU A 63 -2.04 -4.68 0.07
C LEU A 63 -2.27 -4.10 1.46
N THR A 64 -3.16 -3.12 1.57
CA THR A 64 -3.59 -2.59 2.87
C THR A 64 -4.78 -3.38 3.42
N MET A 65 -4.77 -3.65 4.72
CA MET A 65 -5.76 -4.51 5.39
C MET A 65 -6.42 -3.81 6.59
N GLY A 66 -6.37 -2.48 6.63
CA GLY A 66 -6.89 -1.68 7.73
C GLY A 66 -6.19 -2.00 9.04
N THR A 67 -6.95 -2.30 10.09
CA THR A 67 -6.41 -2.66 11.42
C THR A 67 -5.57 -3.94 11.44
N LYS A 68 -5.59 -4.72 10.35
CA LYS A 68 -4.76 -5.92 10.20
C LYS A 68 -3.40 -5.64 9.57
N GLY A 69 -3.02 -4.36 9.39
CA GLY A 69 -1.73 -3.98 8.84
C GLY A 69 -1.68 -3.91 7.32
N ALA A 70 -0.50 -4.11 6.77
CA ALA A 70 -0.26 -4.08 5.34
C ALA A 70 0.71 -5.20 4.92
N MET A 71 0.71 -5.53 3.64
CA MET A 71 1.59 -6.55 3.09
C MET A 71 2.19 -6.06 1.77
N LEU A 72 3.49 -6.22 1.62
CA LEU A 72 4.17 -6.10 0.34
C LEU A 72 4.27 -7.49 -0.28
N ILE A 73 3.65 -7.67 -1.43
CA ILE A 73 3.66 -8.91 -2.19
C ILE A 73 4.53 -8.69 -3.43
N THR A 74 5.64 -9.40 -3.49
CA THR A 74 6.53 -9.43 -4.65
C THR A 74 6.38 -10.76 -5.37
N LYS A 75 7.12 -10.93 -6.48
CA LYS A 75 7.16 -12.18 -7.22
C LYS A 75 7.52 -13.37 -6.32
N ASP A 76 8.50 -13.18 -5.42
CA ASP A 76 9.09 -14.26 -4.64
C ASP A 76 8.72 -14.22 -3.17
N ASP A 77 8.36 -13.04 -2.63
CA ASP A 77 8.15 -12.81 -1.21
C ASP A 77 6.79 -12.19 -0.88
N ALA A 78 6.40 -12.32 0.39
CA ALA A 78 5.29 -11.58 0.99
C ALA A 78 5.73 -11.09 2.37
N ILE A 79 5.93 -9.78 2.51
CA ILE A 79 6.42 -9.13 3.73
C ILE A 79 5.23 -8.49 4.44
N TYR A 80 4.93 -8.95 5.65
CA TYR A 80 3.88 -8.39 6.48
C TYR A 80 4.41 -7.28 7.39
N GLN A 81 3.64 -6.21 7.51
CA GLN A 81 3.86 -5.09 8.42
C GLN A 81 2.60 -4.88 9.27
N PRO A 82 2.69 -5.04 10.60
CA PRO A 82 1.57 -4.70 11.49
C PRO A 82 1.33 -3.19 11.52
N ILE A 83 0.15 -2.78 11.98
CA ILE A 83 -0.11 -1.37 12.28
C ILE A 83 0.67 -0.92 13.53
N TYR A 84 0.84 0.39 13.64
CA TYR A 84 1.20 1.03 14.90
C TYR A 84 -0.09 1.46 15.60
N ASP A 85 -0.23 1.06 16.87
CA ASP A 85 -1.43 1.34 17.66
C ASP A 85 -1.49 2.82 18.04
N VAL A 86 -2.49 3.51 17.55
CA VAL A 86 -2.73 4.93 17.79
C VAL A 86 -4.23 5.20 17.93
N PRO A 87 -4.63 6.23 18.69
CA PRO A 87 -6.01 6.67 18.70
C PRO A 87 -6.44 7.17 17.32
N VAL A 88 -7.42 6.50 16.71
CA VAL A 88 -7.93 6.89 15.38
C VAL A 88 -8.89 8.06 15.53
N ARG A 89 -8.57 9.18 14.86
CA ARG A 89 -9.42 10.38 14.79
C ARG A 89 -10.07 10.52 13.41
N ASP A 90 -9.28 10.36 12.36
CA ASP A 90 -9.75 10.53 10.98
C ASP A 90 -8.95 9.58 10.07
N ARG A 91 -9.64 8.88 9.18
CA ARG A 91 -9.00 7.93 8.25
C ARG A 91 -8.70 8.56 6.89
N THR A 92 -9.06 9.82 6.71
CA THR A 92 -8.82 10.56 5.47
C THR A 92 -7.32 10.65 5.20
N ALA A 93 -6.94 10.51 3.94
CA ALA A 93 -5.54 10.57 3.46
C ALA A 93 -4.57 9.51 4.03
N ALA A 94 -5.03 8.52 4.81
CA ALA A 94 -4.14 7.47 5.31
C ALA A 94 -3.53 6.63 4.17
N GLY A 95 -4.33 6.31 3.14
CA GLY A 95 -3.86 5.64 1.92
C GLY A 95 -2.84 6.48 1.17
N ASP A 96 -3.14 7.76 0.97
CA ASP A 96 -2.23 8.70 0.28
C ASP A 96 -0.90 8.86 1.03
N ALA A 97 -0.94 8.98 2.35
CA ALA A 97 0.26 9.01 3.19
C ALA A 97 1.07 7.70 3.05
N PHE A 98 0.40 6.55 3.10
CA PHE A 98 1.04 5.25 2.92
C PHE A 98 1.77 5.15 1.57
N ILE A 99 1.09 5.51 0.48
CA ILE A 99 1.64 5.47 -0.89
C ILE A 99 2.81 6.43 -1.02
N GLY A 100 2.63 7.68 -0.61
CA GLY A 100 3.65 8.73 -0.72
C GLY A 100 4.92 8.37 0.04
N PHE A 101 4.80 7.88 1.27
CA PHE A 101 5.95 7.48 2.09
C PHE A 101 6.62 6.20 1.56
N TYR A 102 5.84 5.21 1.08
CA TYR A 102 6.43 4.02 0.48
C TYR A 102 7.28 4.35 -0.75
N LEU A 103 6.71 5.09 -1.70
CA LEU A 103 7.39 5.46 -2.93
C LEU A 103 8.58 6.39 -2.66
N GLY A 104 8.38 7.43 -1.85
CA GLY A 104 9.44 8.38 -1.50
C GLY A 104 10.63 7.71 -0.82
N THR A 105 10.38 6.82 0.13
CA THR A 105 11.42 6.09 0.84
C THR A 105 12.14 5.10 -0.10
N THR A 106 11.39 4.42 -0.97
CA THR A 106 11.96 3.50 -1.97
C THR A 106 12.84 4.22 -2.99
N ILE A 107 12.43 5.39 -3.47
CA ILE A 107 13.21 6.21 -4.43
C ILE A 107 14.53 6.67 -3.80
N ASN A 108 14.53 6.93 -2.49
CA ASN A 108 15.73 7.28 -1.72
C ASN A 108 16.59 6.08 -1.31
N GLY A 109 16.32 4.88 -1.83
CA GLY A 109 17.19 3.72 -1.72
C GLY A 109 16.96 2.85 -0.48
N ALA A 110 15.87 3.04 0.25
CA ALA A 110 15.54 2.17 1.37
C ALA A 110 15.20 0.74 0.90
N SER A 111 15.41 -0.22 1.79
CA SER A 111 14.95 -1.59 1.53
C SER A 111 13.42 -1.67 1.43
N PRO A 112 12.86 -2.64 0.72
CA PRO A 112 11.40 -2.82 0.64
C PRO A 112 10.74 -2.94 2.01
N LYS A 113 11.39 -3.58 2.96
CA LYS A 113 10.92 -3.73 4.34
C LYS A 113 10.90 -2.39 5.08
N ASP A 114 11.97 -1.59 4.95
CA ASP A 114 12.05 -0.28 5.60
C ASP A 114 11.06 0.70 4.99
N ALA A 115 10.88 0.67 3.66
CA ALA A 115 9.87 1.47 2.98
C ALA A 115 8.45 1.13 3.43
N LEU A 116 8.13 -0.17 3.58
CA LEU A 116 6.84 -0.63 4.09
C LEU A 116 6.62 -0.20 5.55
N MET A 117 7.64 -0.29 6.39
CA MET A 117 7.59 0.19 7.77
C MET A 117 7.34 1.70 7.84
N MET A 118 8.04 2.50 7.05
CA MET A 118 7.85 3.95 7.00
C MET A 118 6.45 4.34 6.51
N ALA A 119 5.94 3.65 5.50
CA ALA A 119 4.57 3.84 5.03
C ALA A 119 3.52 3.54 6.11
N ALA A 120 3.70 2.46 6.87
CA ALA A 120 2.81 2.11 7.97
C ALA A 120 2.85 3.14 9.11
N LYS A 121 4.03 3.65 9.47
CA LYS A 121 4.20 4.74 10.44
C LYS A 121 3.47 6.00 10.00
N ALA A 122 3.68 6.41 8.75
CA ALA A 122 3.03 7.60 8.20
C ALA A 122 1.50 7.48 8.18
N ALA A 123 0.97 6.35 7.77
CA ALA A 123 -0.47 6.09 7.79
C ALA A 123 -1.02 6.10 9.22
N SER A 124 -0.32 5.52 10.19
CA SER A 124 -0.73 5.51 11.60
C SER A 124 -0.73 6.92 12.20
N LEU A 125 0.30 7.71 11.96
CA LEU A 125 0.34 9.12 12.39
C LEU A 125 -0.77 9.94 11.70
N CYS A 126 -1.01 9.71 10.42
CA CYS A 126 -2.08 10.38 9.68
C CYS A 126 -3.44 10.13 10.32
N VAL A 127 -3.82 8.87 10.60
CA VAL A 127 -5.13 8.55 11.19
C VAL A 127 -5.29 9.06 12.62
N SER A 128 -4.21 9.37 13.32
CA SER A 128 -4.26 9.95 14.67
C SER A 128 -4.60 11.44 14.71
N ARG A 129 -4.70 12.08 13.54
CA ARG A 129 -4.92 13.51 13.36
C ARG A 129 -6.21 13.75 12.57
N ALA A 130 -6.80 14.93 12.74
CA ALA A 130 -7.95 15.36 11.93
C ALA A 130 -7.47 16.07 10.66
N GLY A 131 -8.19 15.84 9.56
CA GLY A 131 -7.97 16.51 8.28
C GLY A 131 -7.33 15.61 7.22
N ALA A 132 -7.22 16.12 6.00
CA ALA A 132 -6.63 15.44 4.85
C ALA A 132 -5.11 15.75 4.75
N ALA A 133 -4.72 16.71 3.91
CA ALA A 133 -3.31 17.06 3.73
C ALA A 133 -2.61 17.51 5.03
N SER A 134 -3.34 18.19 5.94
CA SER A 134 -2.81 18.63 7.23
C SER A 134 -2.53 17.48 8.22
N SER A 135 -3.09 16.30 8.00
CA SER A 135 -2.85 15.13 8.85
C SER A 135 -1.61 14.33 8.46
N ILE A 136 -1.09 14.52 7.24
CA ILE A 136 0.10 13.83 6.74
C ILE A 136 1.32 14.27 7.55
N PRO A 137 2.08 13.33 8.15
CA PRO A 137 3.24 13.68 8.97
C PRO A 137 4.41 14.15 8.11
N MET A 138 5.34 14.86 8.74
CA MET A 138 6.68 15.09 8.19
C MET A 138 7.53 13.82 8.38
N ILE A 139 8.56 13.66 7.58
CA ILE A 139 9.39 12.45 7.60
C ILE A 139 10.12 12.28 8.93
N GLU A 140 10.54 13.38 9.56
CA GLU A 140 11.20 13.42 10.86
C GLU A 140 10.29 12.85 11.97
N GLU A 141 8.99 13.11 11.87
CA GLU A 141 8.00 12.58 12.81
C GLU A 141 7.90 11.05 12.68
N CYS A 142 7.97 10.53 11.45
CA CYS A 142 7.96 9.08 11.21
C CYS A 142 9.23 8.41 11.73
N TYR A 143 10.39 9.06 11.64
CA TYR A 143 11.62 8.55 12.23
C TYR A 143 11.58 8.53 13.75
N ALA A 144 11.00 9.55 14.36
CA ALA A 144 10.85 9.65 15.82
C ALA A 144 9.77 8.72 16.39
N PHE A 145 8.81 8.30 15.56
CA PHE A 145 7.69 7.46 15.97
C PHE A 145 8.13 6.01 16.20
N LYS A 146 7.85 5.49 17.41
CA LYS A 146 8.27 4.15 17.86
C LYS A 146 7.12 3.15 17.80
#